data_68cf22c8e71ff691c6cff872f4897e77
#
_entry.id   68cf22c8e71ff691c6cff872f4897e77
#
_cell.length_a   1.000
_cell.length_b   1.000
_cell.length_c   1.000
_cell.angle_alpha   90.00
_cell.angle_beta   90.00
_cell.angle_gamma   90.00
#
_symmetry.space_group_name_H-M   'P 1'
#
loop_
_entity.id
_entity.type
_entity.pdbx_description
1 polymer ?
#
loop_
_entity_poly.entity_id
_entity_poly.type
_entity_poly.pdbx_seq_one_letter_code
_entity_poly.pdbx_strand_id
1 'polypeptide(L)'
;YITSYCFNDENCKKQLVSGRNVLFRSGDEFAILPHRIRLKLTDHNKQKLLALREFDVVEFYDHNLFDIFYQNSSNDNTLVITNQCNSNCIMCPCSSWFRKRQACETTEHLCNLVKYIPQGAPHLTITGGEPTLHKEGLFDVFDSIRENLPDTECLILTNGRTLSNVPYFESLINHLPPKTLFGIPLYGPNASIHDSITQSNGSFFQTVQGLHNLQQKGIPFELRFVETSINSMSFLETCVFIAQNFPKTTVVNIIALELTGSAYENRNKVWIPYEKAFQNSRNGIKYLIKSGINVSFYNFPLCKVDRSYWQLCSKSITDYKIRYAEDCKDCELKTICGGVFSSTLLATKMKLIPPKRI
;
A
#
# COMPACT_ATOMS: atom_id res chain seq x y z
N TYR A 1 14.75 -17.57 10.14
CA TYR A 1 13.84 -17.69 11.30
C TYR A 1 12.85 -16.53 11.30
N ILE A 2 11.56 -16.82 11.26
CA ILE A 2 10.52 -15.85 11.61
C ILE A 2 10.41 -15.83 13.13
N THR A 3 10.42 -14.64 13.74
CA THR A 3 10.43 -14.48 15.21
C THR A 3 9.45 -13.40 15.64
N SER A 4 8.82 -13.59 16.82
CA SER A 4 8.08 -12.53 17.52
C SER A 4 9.03 -11.86 18.52
N TYR A 5 9.12 -10.53 18.48
CA TYR A 5 10.00 -9.79 19.36
C TYR A 5 9.38 -9.64 20.77
N CYS A 6 10.15 -9.99 21.79
CA CYS A 6 9.77 -9.85 23.17
C CYS A 6 10.95 -9.37 24.05
N PHE A 7 10.66 -8.49 24.99
CA PHE A 7 11.56 -8.11 26.08
C PHE A 7 10.94 -8.35 27.47
N ASN A 8 9.71 -8.83 27.50
CA ASN A 8 9.01 -9.25 28.72
C ASN A 8 9.01 -10.77 28.82
N ASP A 9 9.46 -11.32 29.96
CA ASP A 9 9.58 -12.76 30.17
C ASP A 9 8.25 -13.51 30.08
N GLU A 10 7.15 -12.90 30.54
CA GLU A 10 5.82 -13.51 30.47
C GLU A 10 5.33 -13.62 29.02
N ASN A 11 5.50 -12.55 28.24
CA ASN A 11 5.16 -12.55 26.83
C ASN A 11 6.03 -13.54 26.05
N CYS A 12 7.33 -13.60 26.35
CA CYS A 12 8.24 -14.57 25.77
C CYS A 12 7.75 -16.01 26.03
N LYS A 13 7.41 -16.35 27.26
CA LYS A 13 6.88 -17.68 27.61
C LYS A 13 5.60 -18.00 26.86
N LYS A 14 4.65 -17.07 26.76
CA LYS A 14 3.40 -17.25 26.03
C LYS A 14 3.65 -17.58 24.56
N GLN A 15 4.56 -16.84 23.89
CA GLN A 15 4.91 -17.08 22.49
C GLN A 15 5.60 -18.45 22.30
N LEU A 16 6.52 -18.82 23.18
CA LEU A 16 7.20 -20.12 23.11
C LEU A 16 6.23 -21.31 23.32
N VAL A 17 5.28 -21.18 24.26
CA VAL A 17 4.24 -22.20 24.48
C VAL A 17 3.34 -22.36 23.27
N SER A 18 3.10 -21.30 22.50
CA SER A 18 2.36 -21.37 21.23
C SER A 18 3.19 -21.91 20.06
N GLY A 19 4.43 -22.37 20.30
CA GLY A 19 5.30 -22.96 19.29
C GLY A 19 6.04 -21.95 18.39
N ARG A 20 5.99 -20.65 18.73
CA ARG A 20 6.65 -19.60 17.94
C ARG A 20 8.12 -19.45 18.34
N ASN A 21 8.97 -19.10 17.38
CA ASN A 21 10.30 -18.59 17.70
C ASN A 21 10.17 -17.17 18.24
N VAL A 22 11.02 -16.83 19.19
CA VAL A 22 11.02 -15.52 19.84
C VAL A 22 12.39 -14.87 19.70
N LEU A 23 12.43 -13.64 19.21
CA LEU A 23 13.58 -12.77 19.34
C LEU A 23 13.50 -12.13 20.75
N PHE A 24 14.21 -12.71 21.71
CA PHE A 24 14.22 -12.24 23.09
C PHE A 24 15.35 -11.24 23.31
N ARG A 25 15.01 -10.12 23.95
CA ARG A 25 15.95 -9.09 24.35
C ARG A 25 16.12 -9.09 25.87
N SER A 26 17.38 -9.17 26.33
CA SER A 26 17.76 -8.96 27.74
C SER A 26 18.84 -7.88 27.81
N GLY A 27 18.46 -6.68 28.27
CA GLY A 27 19.33 -5.52 28.20
C GLY A 27 19.70 -5.18 26.76
N ASP A 28 20.99 -5.29 26.45
CA ASP A 28 21.58 -5.02 25.14
C ASP A 28 21.87 -6.29 24.31
N GLU A 29 21.53 -7.45 24.85
CA GLU A 29 21.72 -8.74 24.19
C GLU A 29 20.44 -9.26 23.55
N PHE A 30 20.60 -9.96 22.42
CA PHE A 30 19.51 -10.56 21.66
C PHE A 30 19.76 -12.05 21.44
N ALA A 31 18.72 -12.85 21.62
CA ALA A 31 18.77 -14.29 21.35
C ALA A 31 17.50 -14.78 20.68
N ILE A 32 17.63 -15.76 19.77
CA ILE A 32 16.49 -16.47 19.18
C ILE A 32 16.19 -17.73 20.00
N LEU A 33 15.00 -17.78 20.56
CA LEU A 33 14.51 -18.90 21.36
C LEU A 33 13.47 -19.71 20.53
N PRO A 34 13.32 -21.01 20.79
CA PRO A 34 13.99 -21.85 21.81
C PRO A 34 15.41 -22.29 21.39
N HIS A 35 15.89 -21.94 20.19
CA HIS A 35 17.17 -22.42 19.63
C HIS A 35 18.41 -21.94 20.42
N ARG A 36 18.26 -20.98 21.32
CA ARG A 36 19.33 -20.36 22.13
C ARG A 36 20.46 -19.74 21.29
N ILE A 37 20.11 -19.22 20.10
CA ILE A 37 21.06 -18.57 19.19
C ILE A 37 21.28 -17.14 19.67
N ARG A 38 22.46 -16.83 20.22
CA ARG A 38 22.85 -15.45 20.52
C ARG A 38 23.24 -14.72 19.24
N LEU A 39 22.67 -13.53 18.99
CA LEU A 39 22.95 -12.75 17.80
C LEU A 39 24.22 -11.91 17.98
N LYS A 40 25.13 -11.99 17.01
CA LYS A 40 26.29 -11.11 16.90
C LYS A 40 25.94 -10.00 15.90
N LEU A 41 25.49 -8.87 16.40
CA LEU A 41 24.97 -7.77 15.59
C LEU A 41 26.00 -6.67 15.38
N THR A 42 25.95 -6.03 14.21
CA THR A 42 26.60 -4.73 14.02
C THR A 42 25.89 -3.66 14.84
N ASP A 43 26.56 -2.55 15.19
CA ASP A 43 25.93 -1.46 15.94
C ASP A 43 24.67 -0.91 15.26
N HIS A 44 24.72 -0.78 13.93
CA HIS A 44 23.58 -0.34 13.14
C HIS A 44 22.37 -1.28 13.27
N ASN A 45 22.56 -2.58 13.17
CA ASN A 45 21.52 -3.58 13.30
C ASN A 45 21.01 -3.70 14.73
N LYS A 46 21.91 -3.55 15.70
CA LYS A 46 21.53 -3.49 17.12
C LYS A 46 20.58 -2.32 17.39
N GLN A 47 20.89 -1.12 16.87
CA GLN A 47 20.02 0.05 17.02
C GLN A 47 18.63 -0.18 16.38
N LYS A 48 18.57 -0.83 15.22
CA LYS A 48 17.29 -1.19 14.60
C LYS A 48 16.45 -2.10 15.50
N LEU A 49 17.05 -3.13 16.09
CA LEU A 49 16.34 -4.06 16.96
C LEU A 49 15.97 -3.44 18.32
N LEU A 50 16.78 -2.49 18.82
CA LEU A 50 16.44 -1.73 20.05
C LEU A 50 15.22 -0.81 19.89
N ALA A 51 14.89 -0.42 18.67
CA ALA A 51 13.72 0.41 18.35
C ALA A 51 12.41 -0.39 18.27
N LEU A 52 12.47 -1.74 18.27
CA LEU A 52 11.30 -2.61 18.17
C LEU A 52 10.43 -2.54 19.41
N ARG A 53 9.17 -2.90 19.23
CA ARG A 53 8.17 -3.02 20.29
C ARG A 53 7.73 -4.48 20.45
N GLU A 54 7.14 -4.77 21.61
CA GLU A 54 6.55 -6.10 21.87
C GLU A 54 5.66 -6.55 20.71
N PHE A 55 5.85 -7.79 20.30
CA PHE A 55 5.15 -8.47 19.21
C PHE A 55 5.44 -7.97 17.81
N ASP A 56 6.44 -7.10 17.59
CA ASP A 56 6.97 -6.88 16.25
C ASP A 56 7.50 -8.21 15.69
N VAL A 57 7.34 -8.42 14.38
CA VAL A 57 7.77 -9.65 13.72
C VAL A 57 9.01 -9.38 12.88
N VAL A 58 10.06 -10.15 13.16
CA VAL A 58 11.35 -10.05 12.47
C VAL A 58 11.69 -11.39 11.82
N GLU A 59 12.05 -11.32 10.56
CA GLU A 59 12.54 -12.47 9.83
C GLU A 59 14.06 -12.38 9.66
N PHE A 60 14.77 -13.40 10.15
CA PHE A 60 16.22 -13.52 10.05
C PHE A 60 16.62 -14.50 8.95
N TYR A 61 17.44 -14.04 8.02
CA TYR A 61 18.13 -14.84 7.01
C TYR A 61 19.53 -15.24 7.47
N ASP A 62 20.15 -14.35 8.26
CA ASP A 62 21.45 -14.54 8.93
C ASP A 62 21.50 -13.61 10.17
N HIS A 63 22.57 -13.69 10.98
CA HIS A 63 22.75 -12.88 12.21
C HIS A 63 22.61 -11.36 11.97
N ASN A 64 23.05 -10.87 10.83
CA ASN A 64 23.01 -9.44 10.48
C ASN A 64 22.15 -9.14 9.24
N LEU A 65 21.48 -10.13 8.68
CA LEU A 65 20.56 -9.95 7.55
C LEU A 65 19.15 -10.33 8.00
N PHE A 66 18.31 -9.32 8.19
CA PHE A 66 16.94 -9.50 8.64
C PHE A 66 16.04 -8.41 8.09
N ASP A 67 14.76 -8.71 8.00
CA ASP A 67 13.69 -7.77 7.70
C ASP A 67 12.71 -7.66 8.87
N ILE A 68 12.20 -6.46 9.10
CA ILE A 68 11.10 -6.22 10.04
C ILE A 68 9.82 -6.35 9.22
N PHE A 69 9.15 -7.49 9.38
CA PHE A 69 7.98 -7.84 8.60
C PHE A 69 6.71 -7.14 9.09
N TYR A 70 6.52 -7.07 10.41
CA TYR A 70 5.36 -6.48 11.03
C TYR A 70 5.78 -5.59 12.21
N GLN A 71 5.22 -4.40 12.28
CA GLN A 71 5.42 -3.46 13.39
C GLN A 71 4.10 -3.19 14.08
N ASN A 72 3.97 -3.60 15.34
CA ASN A 72 2.73 -3.49 16.13
C ASN A 72 2.26 -2.04 16.33
N SER A 73 3.14 -1.09 16.17
CA SER A 73 2.83 0.35 16.25
C SER A 73 2.54 1.02 14.91
N SER A 74 2.65 0.30 13.81
CA SER A 74 2.44 0.83 12.46
C SER A 74 1.05 0.45 11.94
N ASN A 75 0.41 1.40 11.26
CA ASN A 75 -0.81 1.14 10.49
C ASN A 75 -0.52 0.78 9.02
N ASP A 76 0.76 0.70 8.63
CA ASP A 76 1.19 0.49 7.24
C ASP A 76 1.81 -0.90 7.03
N ASN A 77 1.40 -1.90 7.83
CA ASN A 77 1.90 -3.26 7.69
C ASN A 77 1.42 -3.89 6.37
N THR A 78 2.36 -4.51 5.65
CA THR A 78 2.13 -4.98 4.28
C THR A 78 2.67 -6.39 4.07
N LEU A 79 1.81 -7.29 3.55
CA LEU A 79 2.20 -8.61 3.08
C LEU A 79 2.38 -8.57 1.55
N VAL A 80 3.62 -8.71 1.10
CA VAL A 80 3.98 -8.75 -0.32
C VAL A 80 3.92 -10.20 -0.82
N ILE A 81 2.95 -10.51 -1.67
CA ILE A 81 2.69 -11.88 -2.14
C ILE A 81 3.70 -12.30 -3.22
N THR A 82 3.97 -11.42 -4.17
CA THR A 82 4.86 -11.70 -5.30
C THR A 82 5.37 -10.42 -5.95
N ASN A 83 6.52 -10.50 -6.59
CA ASN A 83 7.04 -9.40 -7.42
C ASN A 83 6.55 -9.47 -8.88
N GLN A 84 5.86 -10.56 -9.27
CA GLN A 84 5.31 -10.72 -10.61
C GLN A 84 4.11 -9.80 -10.83
N CYS A 85 3.98 -9.28 -12.05
CA CYS A 85 2.83 -8.47 -12.44
C CYS A 85 2.49 -8.70 -13.92
N ASN A 86 1.20 -8.75 -14.24
CA ASN A 86 0.68 -8.83 -15.61
C ASN A 86 0.49 -7.46 -16.26
N SER A 87 0.94 -6.38 -15.61
CA SER A 87 0.99 -5.01 -16.14
C SER A 87 2.41 -4.44 -16.03
N ASN A 88 2.73 -3.47 -16.90
CA ASN A 88 4.03 -2.82 -16.91
C ASN A 88 3.89 -1.30 -16.76
N CYS A 89 3.11 -0.87 -15.75
CA CYS A 89 2.73 0.52 -15.56
C CYS A 89 3.95 1.46 -15.64
N ILE A 90 3.83 2.48 -16.50
CA ILE A 90 4.89 3.47 -16.76
C ILE A 90 5.29 4.26 -15.50
N MET A 91 4.38 4.34 -14.53
CA MET A 91 4.57 5.08 -13.27
C MET A 91 4.66 4.15 -12.03
N CYS A 92 4.93 2.86 -12.21
CA CYS A 92 5.02 1.90 -11.11
C CYS A 92 6.11 2.32 -10.09
N PRO A 93 5.84 2.28 -8.78
CA PRO A 93 6.86 2.57 -7.76
C PRO A 93 7.96 1.50 -7.73
N CYS A 94 7.70 0.29 -8.22
CA CYS A 94 8.70 -0.76 -8.39
C CYS A 94 9.41 -0.60 -9.74
N SER A 95 10.75 -0.64 -9.72
CA SER A 95 11.52 -0.60 -10.97
C SER A 95 11.27 -1.83 -11.85
N SER A 96 11.45 -1.66 -13.16
CA SER A 96 11.36 -2.77 -14.11
C SER A 96 12.34 -3.89 -13.78
N TRP A 97 13.51 -3.56 -13.25
CA TRP A 97 14.53 -4.50 -12.83
C TRP A 97 14.07 -5.39 -11.66
N PHE A 98 13.41 -4.80 -10.66
CA PHE A 98 12.87 -5.52 -9.50
C PHE A 98 11.79 -6.52 -9.91
N ARG A 99 10.87 -6.08 -10.80
CA ARG A 99 9.80 -6.94 -11.33
C ARG A 99 10.32 -8.10 -12.20
N LYS A 100 11.43 -7.90 -12.92
CA LYS A 100 12.07 -8.95 -13.75
C LYS A 100 12.71 -10.08 -12.94
N ARG A 101 13.02 -9.87 -11.67
CA ARG A 101 13.58 -10.90 -10.80
C ARG A 101 12.61 -12.04 -10.51
N GLN A 102 11.32 -11.86 -10.80
CA GLN A 102 10.28 -12.89 -10.67
C GLN A 102 10.30 -13.63 -9.31
N ALA A 103 10.83 -13.02 -8.26
CA ALA A 103 10.80 -13.59 -6.94
C ALA A 103 9.34 -13.71 -6.50
N CYS A 104 8.97 -14.92 -6.12
CA CYS A 104 7.68 -15.23 -5.55
C CYS A 104 7.94 -15.98 -4.25
N GLU A 105 7.36 -15.49 -3.18
CA GLU A 105 7.40 -16.21 -1.92
C GLU A 105 6.59 -17.51 -2.03
N THR A 106 7.00 -18.54 -1.28
CA THR A 106 6.21 -19.76 -1.23
C THR A 106 4.94 -19.53 -0.42
N THR A 107 3.85 -20.19 -0.78
CA THR A 107 2.60 -20.14 -0.03
C THR A 107 2.80 -20.50 1.45
N GLU A 108 3.59 -21.55 1.72
CA GLU A 108 3.94 -21.96 3.08
C GLU A 108 4.62 -20.84 3.87
N HIS A 109 5.59 -20.15 3.26
CA HIS A 109 6.29 -19.04 3.89
C HIS A 109 5.34 -17.89 4.23
N LEU A 110 4.49 -17.49 3.27
CA LEU A 110 3.49 -16.44 3.47
C LEU A 110 2.50 -16.79 4.60
N CYS A 111 1.98 -18.02 4.62
CA CYS A 111 1.11 -18.50 5.70
C CYS A 111 1.84 -18.50 7.06
N ASN A 112 3.12 -18.85 7.08
CA ASN A 112 3.92 -18.81 8.30
C ASN A 112 4.12 -17.37 8.79
N LEU A 113 4.37 -16.39 7.90
CA LEU A 113 4.43 -14.97 8.28
C LEU A 113 3.12 -14.50 8.91
N VAL A 114 1.97 -14.85 8.30
CA VAL A 114 0.63 -14.50 8.83
C VAL A 114 0.43 -15.01 10.25
N LYS A 115 0.85 -16.25 10.56
CA LYS A 115 0.71 -16.84 11.90
C LYS A 115 1.49 -16.08 12.99
N TYR A 116 2.54 -15.31 12.64
CA TYR A 116 3.31 -14.52 13.59
C TYR A 116 2.69 -13.15 13.86
N ILE A 117 1.82 -12.64 13.00
CA ILE A 117 1.11 -11.38 13.23
C ILE A 117 0.22 -11.53 14.48
N PRO A 118 0.21 -10.55 15.41
CA PRO A 118 -0.69 -10.58 16.57
C PRO A 118 -2.16 -10.58 16.16
N GLN A 119 -2.99 -11.38 16.84
CA GLN A 119 -4.44 -11.49 16.55
C GLN A 119 -5.20 -10.16 16.62
N GLY A 120 -4.71 -9.20 17.40
CA GLY A 120 -5.29 -7.85 17.51
C GLY A 120 -4.75 -6.85 16.47
N ALA A 121 -4.06 -7.29 15.41
CA ALA A 121 -3.58 -6.42 14.34
C ALA A 121 -4.76 -5.68 13.71
N PRO A 122 -4.78 -4.32 13.70
CA PRO A 122 -5.94 -3.59 13.22
C PRO A 122 -6.08 -3.64 11.70
N HIS A 123 -4.96 -3.66 10.99
CA HIS A 123 -4.92 -3.55 9.54
C HIS A 123 -3.77 -4.34 8.92
N LEU A 124 -4.01 -4.91 7.72
CA LEU A 124 -3.01 -5.57 6.90
C LEU A 124 -3.26 -5.24 5.41
N THR A 125 -2.27 -4.65 4.76
CA THR A 125 -2.30 -4.47 3.30
C THR A 125 -1.71 -5.70 2.61
N ILE A 126 -2.44 -6.29 1.66
CA ILE A 126 -2.01 -7.40 0.84
C ILE A 126 -1.72 -6.87 -0.55
N THR A 127 -0.49 -7.03 -1.02
CA THR A 127 -0.04 -6.42 -2.27
C THR A 127 1.10 -7.22 -2.92
N GLY A 128 1.76 -6.62 -3.89
CA GLY A 128 2.90 -7.19 -4.60
C GLY A 128 3.14 -6.46 -5.90
N GLY A 129 3.60 -7.16 -6.91
CA GLY A 129 3.40 -6.75 -8.29
C GLY A 129 1.91 -6.84 -8.63
N GLU A 130 1.39 -8.07 -8.70
CA GLU A 130 -0.03 -8.38 -8.76
C GLU A 130 -0.32 -9.65 -7.93
N PRO A 131 -0.93 -9.51 -6.74
CA PRO A 131 -1.06 -10.63 -5.81
C PRO A 131 -1.89 -11.79 -6.37
N THR A 132 -2.87 -11.51 -7.23
CA THR A 132 -3.74 -12.54 -7.81
C THR A 132 -3.03 -13.48 -8.80
N LEU A 133 -1.79 -13.15 -9.21
CA LEU A 133 -0.95 -14.08 -10.00
C LEU A 133 -0.42 -15.25 -9.18
N HIS A 134 -0.52 -15.20 -7.85
CA HIS A 134 -0.21 -16.33 -6.98
C HIS A 134 -1.28 -17.43 -7.03
N LYS A 135 -2.39 -17.16 -7.70
CA LYS A 135 -3.50 -18.09 -7.98
C LYS A 135 -4.05 -18.77 -6.72
N GLU A 136 -4.13 -20.10 -6.72
CA GLU A 136 -4.64 -20.89 -5.60
C GLU A 136 -3.82 -20.71 -4.32
N GLY A 137 -2.51 -20.44 -4.42
CA GLY A 137 -1.68 -20.11 -3.26
C GLY A 137 -2.14 -18.84 -2.52
N LEU A 138 -2.79 -17.89 -3.21
CA LEU A 138 -3.41 -16.74 -2.57
C LEU A 138 -4.62 -17.13 -1.72
N PHE A 139 -5.36 -18.18 -2.12
CA PHE A 139 -6.50 -18.69 -1.36
C PHE A 139 -6.05 -19.25 -0.02
N ASP A 140 -4.97 -20.02 0.00
CA ASP A 140 -4.38 -20.55 1.23
C ASP A 140 -3.91 -19.43 2.17
N VAL A 141 -3.31 -18.36 1.61
CA VAL A 141 -2.92 -17.18 2.39
C VAL A 141 -4.14 -16.48 3.00
N PHE A 142 -5.22 -16.33 2.24
CA PHE A 142 -6.48 -15.73 2.72
C PHE A 142 -7.14 -16.60 3.80
N ASP A 143 -7.14 -17.91 3.64
CA ASP A 143 -7.62 -18.83 4.67
C ASP A 143 -6.78 -18.72 5.93
N SER A 144 -5.45 -18.65 5.80
CA SER A 144 -4.56 -18.41 6.96
C SER A 144 -4.85 -17.08 7.67
N ILE A 145 -5.14 -16.00 6.91
CA ILE A 145 -5.54 -14.71 7.48
C ILE A 145 -6.88 -14.84 8.20
N ARG A 146 -7.87 -15.48 7.58
CA ARG A 146 -9.19 -15.69 8.15
C ARG A 146 -9.15 -16.46 9.48
N GLU A 147 -8.28 -17.46 9.56
CA GLU A 147 -8.11 -18.29 10.76
C GLU A 147 -7.36 -17.58 11.88
N ASN A 148 -6.27 -16.85 11.55
CA ASN A 148 -5.37 -16.28 12.55
C ASN A 148 -5.68 -14.81 12.88
N LEU A 149 -6.31 -14.07 11.96
CA LEU A 149 -6.53 -12.63 12.03
C LEU A 149 -7.99 -12.25 11.67
N PRO A 150 -9.02 -12.86 12.32
CA PRO A 150 -10.42 -12.73 11.89
C PRO A 150 -10.96 -11.29 12.01
N ASP A 151 -10.36 -10.46 12.86
CA ASP A 151 -10.78 -9.08 13.13
C ASP A 151 -9.98 -8.03 12.36
N THR A 152 -8.93 -8.42 11.65
CA THR A 152 -8.05 -7.53 10.92
C THR A 152 -8.72 -6.99 9.65
N GLU A 153 -8.66 -5.69 9.44
CA GLU A 153 -9.09 -5.06 8.17
C GLU A 153 -8.05 -5.32 7.09
N CYS A 154 -8.46 -5.96 6.00
CA CYS A 154 -7.59 -6.35 4.91
C CYS A 154 -7.80 -5.47 3.68
N LEU A 155 -6.80 -4.68 3.30
CA LEU A 155 -6.78 -3.95 2.03
C LEU A 155 -6.02 -4.75 0.98
N ILE A 156 -6.72 -5.24 -0.06
CA ILE A 156 -6.12 -5.99 -1.16
C ILE A 156 -5.86 -5.03 -2.32
N LEU A 157 -4.59 -4.71 -2.54
CA LEU A 157 -4.17 -3.87 -3.66
C LEU A 157 -3.91 -4.76 -4.89
N THR A 158 -4.78 -4.68 -5.88
CA THR A 158 -4.72 -5.45 -7.13
C THR A 158 -5.06 -4.57 -8.32
N ASN A 159 -4.51 -4.87 -9.48
CA ASN A 159 -4.92 -4.19 -10.72
C ASN A 159 -6.32 -4.63 -11.22
N GLY A 160 -6.93 -5.61 -10.59
CA GLY A 160 -8.29 -6.07 -10.86
C GLY A 160 -8.47 -6.91 -12.12
N ARG A 161 -7.42 -7.09 -12.93
CA ARG A 161 -7.52 -7.74 -14.24
C ARG A 161 -7.91 -9.23 -14.16
N THR A 162 -7.32 -9.96 -13.23
CA THR A 162 -7.63 -11.39 -13.02
C THR A 162 -9.05 -11.61 -12.50
N LEU A 163 -9.64 -10.60 -11.84
CA LEU A 163 -11.02 -10.65 -11.37
C LEU A 163 -12.05 -10.66 -12.51
N SER A 164 -11.63 -10.38 -13.75
CA SER A 164 -12.47 -10.54 -14.95
C SER A 164 -12.71 -12.01 -15.33
N ASN A 165 -11.84 -12.91 -14.88
CA ASN A 165 -12.00 -14.35 -15.08
C ASN A 165 -13.01 -14.88 -14.05
N VAL A 166 -14.24 -15.13 -14.49
CA VAL A 166 -15.35 -15.50 -13.60
C VAL A 166 -15.06 -16.77 -12.77
N PRO A 167 -14.58 -17.90 -13.33
CA PRO A 167 -14.23 -19.06 -12.53
C PRO A 167 -13.21 -18.77 -11.42
N TYR A 168 -12.15 -18.03 -11.72
CA TYR A 168 -11.15 -17.64 -10.74
C TYR A 168 -11.75 -16.72 -9.67
N PHE A 169 -12.55 -15.73 -10.10
CA PHE A 169 -13.18 -14.77 -9.20
C PHE A 169 -14.14 -15.46 -8.22
N GLU A 170 -14.99 -16.37 -8.69
CA GLU A 170 -15.92 -17.14 -7.85
C GLU A 170 -15.18 -18.01 -6.82
N SER A 171 -14.04 -18.60 -7.21
CA SER A 171 -13.19 -19.32 -6.27
C SER A 171 -12.56 -18.37 -5.23
N LEU A 172 -11.97 -17.26 -5.67
CA LEU A 172 -11.30 -16.30 -4.80
C LEU A 172 -12.20 -15.77 -3.69
N ILE A 173 -13.45 -15.40 -4.02
CA ILE A 173 -14.37 -14.77 -3.06
C ILE A 173 -14.78 -15.71 -1.91
N ASN A 174 -14.69 -17.03 -2.09
CA ASN A 174 -14.97 -18.00 -1.04
C ASN A 174 -13.88 -18.05 0.06
N HIS A 175 -12.70 -17.52 -0.24
CA HIS A 175 -11.54 -17.53 0.65
C HIS A 175 -11.25 -16.15 1.30
N LEU A 176 -11.97 -15.09 0.89
CA LEU A 176 -11.71 -13.73 1.37
C LEU A 176 -11.78 -13.62 2.89
N PRO A 177 -10.84 -12.89 3.51
CA PRO A 177 -10.97 -12.48 4.91
C PRO A 177 -12.25 -11.67 5.16
N PRO A 178 -12.86 -11.74 6.37
CA PRO A 178 -14.17 -11.13 6.62
C PRO A 178 -14.26 -9.64 6.39
N LYS A 179 -13.20 -8.91 6.70
CA LYS A 179 -13.13 -7.43 6.59
C LYS A 179 -12.25 -7.02 5.41
N THR A 180 -12.61 -7.47 4.20
CA THR A 180 -11.85 -7.19 2.98
C THR A 180 -12.35 -5.95 2.26
N LEU A 181 -11.41 -5.09 1.84
CA LEU A 181 -11.59 -3.98 0.90
C LEU A 181 -10.63 -4.17 -0.27
N PHE A 182 -11.11 -4.10 -1.50
CA PHE A 182 -10.24 -4.09 -2.67
C PHE A 182 -9.85 -2.67 -3.07
N GLY A 183 -8.54 -2.41 -3.26
CA GLY A 183 -8.03 -1.17 -3.81
C GLY A 183 -7.62 -1.36 -5.27
N ILE A 184 -8.43 -0.82 -6.20
CA ILE A 184 -8.28 -1.08 -7.64
C ILE A 184 -7.98 0.21 -8.39
N PRO A 185 -6.91 0.25 -9.22
CA PRO A 185 -6.60 1.42 -10.01
C PRO A 185 -7.52 1.56 -11.23
N LEU A 186 -7.94 2.79 -11.49
CA LEU A 186 -8.61 3.17 -12.72
C LEU A 186 -8.02 4.49 -13.23
N TYR A 187 -7.25 4.43 -14.32
CA TYR A 187 -6.41 5.56 -14.75
C TYR A 187 -7.02 6.43 -15.87
N GLY A 188 -8.20 6.12 -16.33
CA GLY A 188 -8.89 6.87 -17.37
C GLY A 188 -10.26 6.30 -17.67
N PRO A 189 -11.09 7.04 -18.44
CA PRO A 189 -12.46 6.66 -18.78
C PRO A 189 -12.55 5.63 -19.92
N ASN A 190 -11.43 5.29 -20.52
CA ASN A 190 -11.35 4.42 -21.70
C ASN A 190 -9.99 3.68 -21.80
N ALA A 191 -9.93 2.71 -22.71
CA ALA A 191 -8.73 1.90 -22.94
C ALA A 191 -7.53 2.73 -23.41
N SER A 192 -7.73 3.75 -24.25
CA SER A 192 -6.64 4.56 -24.77
C SER A 192 -5.80 5.20 -23.66
N ILE A 193 -6.45 5.75 -22.64
CA ILE A 193 -5.75 6.40 -21.52
C ILE A 193 -5.28 5.37 -20.48
N HIS A 194 -6.16 4.45 -20.06
CA HIS A 194 -5.81 3.47 -19.05
C HIS A 194 -4.66 2.57 -19.49
N ASP A 195 -4.74 2.00 -20.69
CA ASP A 195 -3.73 1.08 -21.21
C ASP A 195 -2.41 1.79 -21.51
N SER A 196 -2.43 3.09 -21.87
CA SER A 196 -1.20 3.88 -22.01
C SER A 196 -0.42 4.02 -20.71
N ILE A 197 -1.10 4.00 -19.55
CA ILE A 197 -0.46 4.04 -18.23
C ILE A 197 -0.04 2.65 -17.78
N THR A 198 -0.90 1.65 -17.93
CA THR A 198 -0.60 0.27 -17.51
C THR A 198 0.40 -0.42 -18.43
N GLN A 199 0.63 0.13 -19.62
CA GLN A 199 1.47 -0.46 -20.69
C GLN A 199 1.05 -1.91 -21.00
N SER A 200 -0.26 -2.15 -21.02
CA SER A 200 -0.86 -3.47 -21.21
C SER A 200 -2.18 -3.35 -21.95
N ASN A 201 -2.19 -3.77 -23.22
CA ASN A 201 -3.38 -3.72 -24.06
C ASN A 201 -4.52 -4.57 -23.48
N GLY A 202 -5.72 -4.01 -23.46
CA GLY A 202 -6.93 -4.66 -22.94
C GLY A 202 -7.05 -4.63 -21.41
N SER A 203 -6.11 -4.02 -20.69
CA SER A 203 -6.15 -3.92 -19.23
C SER A 203 -7.38 -3.15 -18.76
N PHE A 204 -7.79 -2.10 -19.47
CA PHE A 204 -9.01 -1.34 -19.15
C PHE A 204 -10.24 -2.24 -19.06
N PHE A 205 -10.49 -3.03 -20.11
CA PHE A 205 -11.67 -3.89 -20.17
C PHE A 205 -11.65 -4.98 -19.08
N GLN A 206 -10.47 -5.56 -18.81
CA GLN A 206 -10.30 -6.55 -17.75
C GLN A 206 -10.54 -5.93 -16.37
N THR A 207 -9.96 -4.76 -16.08
CA THR A 207 -10.14 -4.06 -14.80
C THR A 207 -11.60 -3.65 -14.61
N VAL A 208 -12.25 -3.08 -15.63
CA VAL A 208 -13.66 -2.70 -15.59
C VAL A 208 -14.57 -3.92 -15.35
N GLN A 209 -14.31 -5.04 -16.03
CA GLN A 209 -15.06 -6.28 -15.79
C GLN A 209 -14.85 -6.82 -14.37
N GLY A 210 -13.62 -6.77 -13.84
CA GLY A 210 -13.33 -7.15 -12.45
C GLY A 210 -14.09 -6.28 -11.43
N LEU A 211 -14.16 -4.96 -11.67
CA LEU A 211 -14.95 -4.04 -10.86
C LEU A 211 -16.45 -4.34 -10.91
N HIS A 212 -16.99 -4.66 -12.09
CA HIS A 212 -18.39 -5.09 -12.21
C HIS A 212 -18.66 -6.39 -11.43
N ASN A 213 -17.75 -7.36 -11.50
CA ASN A 213 -17.89 -8.61 -10.75
C ASN A 213 -17.92 -8.35 -9.23
N LEU A 214 -17.03 -7.50 -8.71
CA LEU A 214 -17.05 -7.09 -7.29
C LEU A 214 -18.37 -6.40 -6.93
N GLN A 215 -18.81 -5.44 -7.74
CA GLN A 215 -20.05 -4.69 -7.50
C GLN A 215 -21.29 -5.59 -7.51
N GLN A 216 -21.36 -6.56 -8.42
CA GLN A 216 -22.46 -7.54 -8.50
C GLN A 216 -22.53 -8.43 -7.25
N LYS A 217 -21.38 -8.84 -6.70
CA LYS A 217 -21.29 -9.63 -5.47
C LYS A 217 -21.40 -8.81 -4.19
N GLY A 218 -21.50 -7.48 -4.28
CA GLY A 218 -21.56 -6.60 -3.12
C GLY A 218 -20.25 -6.54 -2.31
N ILE A 219 -19.13 -6.89 -2.93
CA ILE A 219 -17.80 -6.86 -2.29
C ILE A 219 -17.28 -5.42 -2.30
N PRO A 220 -16.86 -4.87 -1.15
CA PRO A 220 -16.40 -3.50 -1.06
C PRO A 220 -15.11 -3.26 -1.87
N PHE A 221 -15.06 -2.13 -2.57
CA PHE A 221 -13.86 -1.68 -3.27
C PHE A 221 -13.72 -0.16 -3.26
N GLU A 222 -12.49 0.30 -3.28
CA GLU A 222 -12.10 1.68 -3.53
C GLU A 222 -11.44 1.80 -4.90
N LEU A 223 -11.59 2.96 -5.54
CA LEU A 223 -10.90 3.27 -6.78
C LEU A 223 -9.69 4.16 -6.51
N ARG A 224 -8.57 3.84 -7.14
CA ARG A 224 -7.30 4.53 -6.95
C ARG A 224 -6.86 5.18 -8.27
N PHE A 225 -6.89 6.50 -8.30
CA PHE A 225 -6.47 7.28 -9.46
C PHE A 225 -5.13 7.98 -9.17
N VAL A 226 -4.04 7.41 -9.69
CA VAL A 226 -2.73 8.07 -9.62
C VAL A 226 -2.64 9.11 -10.71
N GLU A 227 -2.50 10.39 -10.33
CA GLU A 227 -2.41 11.49 -11.27
C GLU A 227 -1.03 11.58 -11.94
N THR A 228 -1.06 11.62 -13.25
CA THR A 228 0.10 11.81 -14.12
C THR A 228 -0.19 12.88 -15.15
N SER A 229 0.82 13.37 -15.86
CA SER A 229 0.62 14.27 -17.01
C SER A 229 -0.18 13.63 -18.14
N ILE A 230 -0.27 12.29 -18.19
CA ILE A 230 -0.97 11.55 -19.24
C ILE A 230 -2.50 11.59 -19.03
N ASN A 231 -2.96 11.44 -17.78
CA ASN A 231 -4.40 11.26 -17.45
C ASN A 231 -5.05 12.41 -16.72
N SER A 232 -4.28 13.35 -16.19
CA SER A 232 -4.80 14.44 -15.36
C SER A 232 -5.87 15.29 -16.07
N MET A 233 -5.76 15.52 -17.39
CA MET A 233 -6.74 16.30 -18.15
C MET A 233 -8.06 15.55 -18.38
N SER A 234 -8.06 14.21 -18.33
CA SER A 234 -9.26 13.37 -18.50
C SER A 234 -9.90 12.97 -17.16
N PHE A 235 -9.50 13.62 -16.08
CA PHE A 235 -10.01 13.24 -14.74
C PHE A 235 -11.52 13.47 -14.60
N LEU A 236 -12.05 14.56 -15.14
CA LEU A 236 -13.50 14.81 -15.11
C LEU A 236 -14.28 13.71 -15.83
N GLU A 237 -13.86 13.34 -17.03
CA GLU A 237 -14.48 12.24 -17.80
C GLU A 237 -14.35 10.90 -17.06
N THR A 238 -13.23 10.68 -16.39
CA THR A 238 -13.05 9.51 -15.53
C THR A 238 -14.03 9.50 -14.36
N CYS A 239 -14.27 10.65 -13.73
CA CYS A 239 -15.25 10.79 -12.66
C CYS A 239 -16.69 10.53 -13.13
N VAL A 240 -17.04 11.01 -14.33
CA VAL A 240 -18.33 10.73 -14.95
C VAL A 240 -18.49 9.22 -15.20
N PHE A 241 -17.46 8.59 -15.77
CA PHE A 241 -17.43 7.15 -15.99
C PHE A 241 -17.60 6.35 -14.69
N ILE A 242 -16.88 6.74 -13.63
CA ILE A 242 -16.98 6.11 -12.31
C ILE A 242 -18.41 6.24 -11.76
N ALA A 243 -18.99 7.41 -11.75
CA ALA A 243 -20.32 7.64 -11.19
C ALA A 243 -21.42 6.87 -11.94
N GLN A 244 -21.27 6.69 -13.23
CA GLN A 244 -22.21 5.92 -14.06
C GLN A 244 -22.08 4.42 -13.92
N ASN A 245 -20.85 3.90 -13.78
CA ASN A 245 -20.61 2.47 -13.80
C ASN A 245 -20.37 1.86 -12.39
N PHE A 246 -19.82 2.64 -11.46
CA PHE A 246 -19.39 2.18 -10.13
C PHE A 246 -19.93 3.05 -8.99
N PRO A 247 -21.25 3.32 -8.94
CA PRO A 247 -21.85 4.17 -7.89
C PRO A 247 -21.71 3.60 -6.47
N LYS A 248 -21.36 2.29 -6.34
CA LYS A 248 -21.16 1.62 -5.06
C LYS A 248 -19.69 1.61 -4.59
N THR A 249 -18.79 2.32 -5.30
CA THR A 249 -17.42 2.45 -4.80
C THR A 249 -17.40 3.11 -3.43
N THR A 250 -16.59 2.58 -2.52
CA THR A 250 -16.50 3.09 -1.14
C THR A 250 -15.92 4.50 -1.12
N VAL A 251 -14.87 4.72 -1.91
CA VAL A 251 -14.18 6.00 -2.05
C VAL A 251 -13.38 6.04 -3.35
N VAL A 252 -13.16 7.22 -3.89
CA VAL A 252 -12.19 7.46 -4.97
C VAL A 252 -10.99 8.17 -4.36
N ASN A 253 -9.85 7.49 -4.31
CA ASN A 253 -8.58 8.03 -3.83
C ASN A 253 -7.80 8.66 -4.99
N ILE A 254 -7.63 9.97 -4.95
CA ILE A 254 -6.81 10.73 -5.91
C ILE A 254 -5.40 10.79 -5.33
N ILE A 255 -4.44 10.22 -6.03
CA ILE A 255 -3.10 9.96 -5.50
C ILE A 255 -2.08 10.79 -6.27
N ALA A 256 -1.37 11.68 -5.57
CA ALA A 256 -0.23 12.39 -6.12
C ALA A 256 0.93 11.42 -6.36
N LEU A 257 1.55 11.52 -7.54
CA LEU A 257 2.59 10.60 -8.00
C LEU A 257 3.84 10.64 -7.11
N GLU A 258 4.31 9.47 -6.66
CA GLU A 258 5.64 9.28 -6.09
C GLU A 258 6.65 9.03 -7.22
N LEU A 259 7.72 9.84 -7.28
CA LEU A 259 8.80 9.65 -8.25
C LEU A 259 9.85 8.66 -7.72
N THR A 260 9.52 7.38 -7.84
CA THR A 260 10.42 6.26 -7.56
C THR A 260 10.22 5.15 -8.61
N GLY A 261 11.13 4.20 -8.71
CA GLY A 261 11.06 3.09 -9.67
C GLY A 261 10.83 3.56 -11.11
N SER A 262 9.88 2.92 -11.81
CA SER A 262 9.54 3.30 -13.20
C SER A 262 8.99 4.72 -13.32
N ALA A 263 8.32 5.26 -12.29
CA ALA A 263 7.90 6.66 -12.30
C ALA A 263 9.08 7.62 -12.38
N TYR A 264 10.17 7.33 -11.67
CA TYR A 264 11.40 8.12 -11.77
C TYR A 264 12.10 7.97 -13.12
N GLU A 265 12.19 6.75 -13.63
CA GLU A 265 12.75 6.45 -14.96
C GLU A 265 12.00 7.22 -16.06
N ASN A 266 10.67 7.31 -15.97
CA ASN A 266 9.79 7.95 -16.94
C ASN A 266 9.31 9.35 -16.53
N ARG A 267 9.96 10.01 -15.56
CA ARG A 267 9.49 11.28 -14.96
C ARG A 267 9.16 12.37 -15.98
N ASN A 268 9.89 12.44 -17.07
CA ASN A 268 9.65 13.43 -18.15
C ASN A 268 8.31 13.20 -18.89
N LYS A 269 7.74 12.00 -18.79
CA LYS A 269 6.48 11.60 -19.44
C LYS A 269 5.30 11.55 -18.47
N VAL A 270 5.56 11.34 -17.18
CA VAL A 270 4.47 11.07 -16.20
C VAL A 270 4.34 12.14 -15.14
N TRP A 271 5.39 12.94 -14.91
CA TRP A 271 5.36 13.92 -13.83
C TRP A 271 4.40 15.08 -14.13
N ILE A 272 3.61 15.43 -13.15
CA ILE A 272 2.80 16.64 -13.10
C ILE A 272 3.00 17.31 -11.74
N PRO A 273 3.24 18.64 -11.67
CA PRO A 273 3.30 19.36 -10.41
C PRO A 273 1.99 19.19 -9.62
N TYR A 274 2.07 18.94 -8.32
CA TYR A 274 0.91 18.63 -7.47
C TYR A 274 -0.17 19.72 -7.50
N GLU A 275 0.24 20.98 -7.57
CA GLU A 275 -0.69 22.10 -7.72
C GLU A 275 -1.47 22.03 -9.03
N LYS A 276 -0.81 21.66 -10.14
CA LYS A 276 -1.45 21.48 -11.45
C LYS A 276 -2.35 20.25 -11.45
N ALA A 277 -1.92 19.16 -10.83
CA ALA A 277 -2.72 17.96 -10.63
C ALA A 277 -4.03 18.30 -9.90
N PHE A 278 -3.94 18.96 -8.74
CA PHE A 278 -5.10 19.41 -7.99
C PHE A 278 -6.03 20.34 -8.82
N GLN A 279 -5.47 21.31 -9.55
CA GLN A 279 -6.28 22.22 -10.39
C GLN A 279 -7.08 21.46 -11.45
N ASN A 280 -6.46 20.48 -12.12
CA ASN A 280 -7.12 19.66 -13.14
C ASN A 280 -8.22 18.77 -12.53
N SER A 281 -8.04 18.31 -11.28
CA SER A 281 -8.98 17.41 -10.60
C SER A 281 -10.21 18.11 -10.02
N ARG A 282 -10.21 19.42 -9.78
CA ARG A 282 -11.26 20.16 -9.07
C ARG A 282 -12.68 19.89 -9.57
N ASN A 283 -12.88 19.89 -10.88
CA ASN A 283 -14.22 19.69 -11.47
C ASN A 283 -14.70 18.24 -11.30
N GLY A 284 -13.82 17.28 -11.49
CA GLY A 284 -14.11 15.87 -11.25
C GLY A 284 -14.47 15.59 -9.78
N ILE A 285 -13.71 16.18 -8.85
CA ILE A 285 -13.99 16.06 -7.41
C ILE A 285 -15.40 16.57 -7.07
N LYS A 286 -15.72 17.78 -7.54
CA LYS A 286 -17.07 18.35 -7.35
C LYS A 286 -18.16 17.46 -7.92
N TYR A 287 -17.88 16.85 -9.08
CA TYR A 287 -18.81 15.93 -9.73
C TYR A 287 -19.04 14.67 -8.89
N LEU A 288 -17.96 14.00 -8.40
CA LEU A 288 -18.07 12.81 -7.56
C LEU A 288 -18.83 13.10 -6.26
N ILE A 289 -18.48 14.18 -5.55
CA ILE A 289 -19.16 14.58 -4.31
C ILE A 289 -20.66 14.83 -4.57
N LYS A 290 -21.00 15.54 -5.66
CA LYS A 290 -22.40 15.78 -6.06
C LYS A 290 -23.13 14.48 -6.40
N SER A 291 -22.42 13.48 -6.89
CA SER A 291 -22.95 12.14 -7.19
C SER A 291 -23.02 11.23 -5.96
N GLY A 292 -22.70 11.73 -4.75
CA GLY A 292 -22.75 10.96 -3.50
C GLY A 292 -21.54 10.01 -3.31
N ILE A 293 -20.48 10.17 -4.07
CA ILE A 293 -19.26 9.34 -3.98
C ILE A 293 -18.21 10.05 -3.12
N ASN A 294 -17.70 9.34 -2.12
CA ASN A 294 -16.63 9.85 -1.27
C ASN A 294 -15.33 10.01 -2.05
N VAL A 295 -14.57 11.04 -1.71
CA VAL A 295 -13.28 11.36 -2.33
C VAL A 295 -12.24 11.59 -1.25
N SER A 296 -11.02 11.12 -1.46
CA SER A 296 -9.87 11.41 -0.62
C SER A 296 -8.63 11.75 -1.47
N PHE A 297 -7.77 12.61 -0.93
CA PHE A 297 -6.47 12.92 -1.51
C PHE A 297 -5.37 12.22 -0.76
N TYR A 298 -4.56 11.46 -1.48
CA TYR A 298 -3.37 10.81 -0.95
C TYR A 298 -2.11 11.49 -1.49
N ASN A 299 -1.13 11.66 -0.62
CA ASN A 299 0.21 12.16 -0.97
C ASN A 299 0.27 13.64 -1.41
N PHE A 300 -0.80 14.39 -1.22
CA PHE A 300 -0.80 15.83 -1.50
C PHE A 300 -0.39 16.62 -0.24
N PRO A 301 0.65 17.48 -0.32
CA PRO A 301 0.92 18.45 0.75
C PRO A 301 -0.14 19.54 0.74
N LEU A 302 -0.63 19.95 1.92
CA LEU A 302 -1.73 20.90 2.06
C LEU A 302 -1.50 22.23 1.34
N CYS A 303 -0.24 22.69 1.25
CA CYS A 303 0.13 23.92 0.55
C CYS A 303 -0.03 23.85 -0.99
N LYS A 304 -0.34 22.68 -1.55
CA LYS A 304 -0.60 22.47 -2.99
C LYS A 304 -2.07 22.21 -3.30
N VAL A 305 -2.92 22.30 -2.27
CA VAL A 305 -4.37 22.06 -2.36
C VAL A 305 -5.10 23.27 -1.81
N ASP A 306 -6.19 23.72 -2.45
CA ASP A 306 -7.01 24.81 -1.93
C ASP A 306 -7.55 24.48 -0.54
N ARG A 307 -7.58 25.42 0.37
CA ARG A 307 -7.98 25.26 1.77
C ARG A 307 -9.34 24.56 1.94
N SER A 308 -10.30 24.86 1.08
CA SER A 308 -11.65 24.27 1.10
C SER A 308 -11.67 22.74 0.87
N TYR A 309 -10.55 22.16 0.42
CA TYR A 309 -10.41 20.71 0.17
C TYR A 309 -9.48 20.01 1.17
N TRP A 310 -8.90 20.73 2.15
CA TRP A 310 -7.94 20.12 3.09
C TRP A 310 -8.52 18.96 3.90
N GLN A 311 -9.83 19.01 4.19
CA GLN A 311 -10.54 17.94 4.87
C GLN A 311 -10.56 16.61 4.09
N LEU A 312 -10.31 16.65 2.77
CA LEU A 312 -10.19 15.46 1.92
C LEU A 312 -8.76 14.91 1.87
N CYS A 313 -7.76 15.66 2.40
CA CYS A 313 -6.37 15.25 2.36
C CYS A 313 -6.06 14.30 3.53
N SER A 314 -5.53 13.13 3.21
CA SER A 314 -5.10 12.12 4.18
C SER A 314 -3.58 12.10 4.33
N LYS A 315 -3.11 11.82 5.56
CA LYS A 315 -1.70 11.47 5.80
C LYS A 315 -1.48 10.03 5.36
N SER A 316 -1.16 9.85 4.09
CA SER A 316 -1.08 8.54 3.43
C SER A 316 0.34 8.09 3.12
N ILE A 317 1.35 8.91 3.45
CA ILE A 317 2.76 8.58 3.26
C ILE A 317 3.29 7.97 4.56
N THR A 318 3.89 6.79 4.47
CA THR A 318 4.54 6.12 5.58
C THR A 318 5.65 7.00 6.18
N ASP A 319 5.75 7.06 7.49
CA ASP A 319 6.59 8.02 8.23
C ASP A 319 8.05 8.07 7.75
N TYR A 320 8.66 6.93 7.46
CA TYR A 320 10.06 6.90 7.00
C TYR A 320 10.26 7.47 5.59
N LYS A 321 9.20 7.57 4.77
CA LYS A 321 9.21 8.15 3.42
C LYS A 321 8.87 9.64 3.40
N ILE A 322 8.23 10.16 4.45
CA ILE A 322 7.83 11.57 4.54
C ILE A 322 9.07 12.47 4.61
N ARG A 323 9.01 13.56 3.86
CA ARG A 323 9.96 14.68 4.03
C ARG A 323 9.19 15.99 4.03
N TYR A 324 9.79 16.95 4.70
CA TYR A 324 9.38 18.35 4.72
C TYR A 324 10.55 19.16 4.18
N ALA A 325 10.28 20.09 3.26
CA ALA A 325 11.31 21.00 2.75
C ALA A 325 11.72 22.00 3.83
N GLU A 326 12.81 22.73 3.59
CA GLU A 326 13.27 23.81 4.51
C GLU A 326 12.16 24.84 4.73
N ASP A 327 11.40 25.17 3.69
CA ASP A 327 10.24 26.08 3.76
C ASP A 327 9.16 25.62 4.76
N CYS A 328 9.14 24.35 5.17
CA CYS A 328 8.19 23.79 6.13
C CYS A 328 8.64 23.88 7.58
N LYS A 329 9.83 24.46 7.87
CA LYS A 329 10.40 24.48 9.21
C LYS A 329 9.44 25.11 10.23
N ASP A 330 8.87 26.25 9.88
CA ASP A 330 7.96 27.03 10.73
C ASP A 330 6.48 26.90 10.31
N CYS A 331 6.14 25.85 9.55
CA CYS A 331 4.78 25.62 9.08
C CYS A 331 3.90 25.03 10.18
N GLU A 332 2.87 25.74 10.59
CA GLU A 332 1.91 25.33 11.62
C GLU A 332 1.06 24.12 11.20
N LEU A 333 0.89 23.92 9.90
CA LEU A 333 0.12 22.80 9.35
C LEU A 333 0.91 21.49 9.31
N LYS A 334 2.17 21.49 9.70
CA LYS A 334 3.06 20.30 9.65
C LYS A 334 2.48 19.11 10.41
N THR A 335 1.77 19.36 11.51
CA THR A 335 1.13 18.32 12.31
C THR A 335 0.01 17.57 11.60
N ILE A 336 -0.70 18.25 10.70
CA ILE A 336 -1.84 17.70 9.93
C ILE A 336 -1.51 17.44 8.46
N CYS A 337 -0.38 17.95 7.95
CA CYS A 337 0.05 17.79 6.57
C CYS A 337 0.73 16.44 6.36
N GLY A 338 0.38 15.72 5.29
CA GLY A 338 1.01 14.46 4.87
C GLY A 338 2.45 14.61 4.35
N GLY A 339 2.96 15.85 4.19
CA GLY A 339 4.30 16.09 3.65
C GLY A 339 4.43 15.70 2.18
N VAL A 340 5.64 15.33 1.77
CA VAL A 340 6.00 14.91 0.41
C VAL A 340 6.89 13.67 0.49
N PHE A 341 6.83 12.79 -0.49
CA PHE A 341 7.80 11.71 -0.62
C PHE A 341 9.23 12.24 -0.77
N SER A 342 10.16 11.66 -0.03
CA SER A 342 11.58 12.03 -0.09
C SER A 342 12.15 11.91 -1.51
N SER A 343 11.79 10.85 -2.23
CA SER A 343 12.17 10.63 -3.63
C SER A 343 11.70 11.75 -4.56
N THR A 344 10.43 12.16 -4.41
CA THR A 344 9.83 13.21 -5.23
C THR A 344 10.42 14.57 -4.93
N LEU A 345 10.63 14.90 -3.65
CA LEU A 345 11.25 16.17 -3.26
C LEU A 345 12.66 16.31 -3.84
N LEU A 346 13.46 15.25 -3.76
CA LEU A 346 14.82 15.22 -4.32
C LEU A 346 14.81 15.32 -5.86
N ALA A 347 13.91 14.61 -6.51
CA ALA A 347 13.84 14.57 -7.98
C ALA A 347 13.36 15.88 -8.62
N THR A 348 12.46 16.60 -7.94
CA THR A 348 11.80 17.79 -8.51
C THR A 348 12.35 19.11 -7.98
N LYS A 349 13.07 19.11 -6.87
CA LYS A 349 13.47 20.32 -6.12
C LYS A 349 12.28 21.25 -5.86
N MET A 350 11.11 20.66 -5.59
CA MET A 350 9.84 21.35 -5.41
C MET A 350 9.93 22.37 -4.27
N LYS A 351 9.45 23.58 -4.52
CA LYS A 351 9.25 24.59 -3.45
C LYS A 351 7.89 24.33 -2.78
N LEU A 352 7.90 24.20 -1.47
CA LEU A 352 6.71 24.10 -0.64
C LEU A 352 6.53 25.46 0.05
N ILE A 353 5.48 26.18 -0.34
CA ILE A 353 5.20 27.50 0.24
C ILE A 353 4.11 27.30 1.28
N PRO A 354 4.44 27.36 2.58
CA PRO A 354 3.44 27.30 3.64
C PRO A 354 2.37 28.36 3.43
N PRO A 355 1.08 28.05 3.62
CA PRO A 355 0.04 29.06 3.56
C PRO A 355 0.29 30.07 4.69
N LYS A 356 0.19 31.37 4.35
CA LYS A 356 0.26 32.43 5.35
C LYS A 356 -0.87 32.29 6.36
N ARG A 357 -0.62 32.63 7.62
CA ARG A 357 -1.68 32.85 8.62
C ARG A 357 -2.72 33.83 8.07
N ILE A 358 -3.99 33.47 8.19
CA ILE A 358 -5.12 34.41 8.07
C ILE A 358 -5.52 34.78 9.48
#